data_e48bad13a75c5b594fd3f02634c9f3e8
#
_entry.id   e48bad13a75c5b594fd3f02634c9f3e8
#
_cell.length_a   1.000
_cell.length_b   1.000
_cell.length_c   1.000
_cell.angle_alpha   90.00
_cell.angle_beta   90.00
_cell.angle_gamma   90.00
#
_symmetry.space_group_name_H-M   'P 1'
#
loop_
_entity.id
_entity.type
_entity.pdbx_description
1 polymer ?
#
loop_
_entity_poly.entity_id
_entity_poly.type
_entity_poly.pdbx_seq_one_letter_code
_entity_poly.pdbx_strand_id
1 'polypeptide(L)'
;ETNITIEDIQKTVVSYYNISMHDFMSSRRSRSVARPRQIAMYLSKKMTTKSLPDIGRRFSGRDHTTVIHAIKKVEELMIQDKNFENEVKDLNQKLTKTV
;
A
#
# COMPACT_ATOMS: atom_id res chain seq x y z
N GLU A 1 6.87 -6.92 20.86
CA GLU A 1 7.16 -7.28 19.49
C GLU A 1 5.93 -7.15 18.61
N THR A 2 6.09 -6.50 17.47
CA THR A 2 4.96 -6.17 16.63
C THR A 2 4.99 -6.94 15.33
N ASN A 3 3.83 -7.48 14.95
CA ASN A 3 3.66 -8.20 13.69
C ASN A 3 2.61 -7.49 12.85
N ILE A 4 3.09 -6.66 11.94
CA ILE A 4 2.21 -5.94 11.03
C ILE A 4 1.89 -6.86 9.87
N THR A 5 0.60 -7.04 9.58
CA THR A 5 0.14 -7.88 8.49
C THR A 5 -0.25 -7.03 7.30
N ILE A 6 -0.35 -7.67 6.13
CA ILE A 6 -0.84 -6.99 4.94
C ILE A 6 -2.25 -6.46 5.18
N GLU A 7 -3.08 -7.23 5.90
CA GLU A 7 -4.43 -6.81 6.22
C GLU A 7 -4.44 -5.52 7.05
N ASP A 8 -3.54 -5.43 8.04
CA ASP A 8 -3.40 -4.22 8.84
C ASP A 8 -3.08 -3.02 7.96
N ILE A 9 -2.16 -3.22 7.01
CA ILE A 9 -1.75 -2.16 6.09
C ILE A 9 -2.93 -1.72 5.23
N GLN A 10 -3.68 -2.69 4.70
CA GLN A 10 -4.84 -2.37 3.86
C GLN A 10 -5.88 -1.57 4.64
N LYS A 11 -6.19 -2.00 5.85
CA LYS A 11 -7.18 -1.31 6.68
C LYS A 11 -6.75 0.12 7.01
N THR A 12 -5.48 0.29 7.34
CA THR A 12 -4.96 1.62 7.67
C THR A 12 -5.02 2.53 6.45
N VAL A 13 -4.64 2.02 5.29
CA VAL A 13 -4.63 2.83 4.06
C VAL A 13 -6.05 3.24 3.66
N VAL A 14 -7.01 2.31 3.68
CA VAL A 14 -8.38 2.67 3.29
C VAL A 14 -8.98 3.67 4.27
N SER A 15 -8.65 3.56 5.56
CA SER A 15 -9.12 4.49 6.56
C SER A 15 -8.51 5.88 6.35
N TYR A 16 -7.22 5.92 6.06
CA TYR A 16 -6.49 7.18 5.87
C TYR A 16 -7.05 7.97 4.68
N TYR A 17 -7.37 7.27 3.59
CA TYR A 17 -7.87 7.92 2.37
C TYR A 17 -9.39 7.95 2.29
N ASN A 18 -10.06 7.40 3.29
CA ASN A 18 -11.52 7.41 3.38
C ASN A 18 -12.17 6.78 2.14
N ILE A 19 -11.69 5.61 1.77
CA ILE A 19 -12.26 4.83 0.66
C ILE A 19 -12.75 3.50 1.21
N SER A 20 -13.68 2.87 0.50
CA SER A 20 -14.19 1.57 0.92
C SER A 20 -13.20 0.46 0.56
N MET A 21 -13.20 -0.60 1.34
CA MET A 21 -12.36 -1.76 1.03
C MET A 21 -12.79 -2.38 -0.30
N HIS A 22 -14.07 -2.35 -0.61
CA HIS A 22 -14.59 -2.86 -1.88
C HIS A 22 -13.95 -2.14 -3.07
N ASP A 23 -13.96 -0.81 -3.05
CA ASP A 23 -13.34 -0.01 -4.12
C ASP A 23 -11.83 -0.23 -4.16
N PHE A 24 -11.21 -0.28 -2.99
CA PHE A 24 -9.79 -0.47 -2.86
C PHE A 24 -9.33 -1.78 -3.51
N MET A 25 -10.13 -2.84 -3.36
CA MET A 25 -9.79 -4.16 -3.89
C MET A 25 -10.30 -4.37 -5.32
N SER A 26 -11.03 -3.41 -5.86
CA SER A 26 -11.62 -3.54 -7.20
C SER A 26 -10.57 -3.33 -8.28
N SER A 27 -11.00 -3.48 -9.54
CA SER A 27 -10.12 -3.26 -10.70
C SER A 27 -10.13 -1.82 -11.17
N ARG A 28 -10.74 -0.91 -10.41
CA ARG A 28 -10.83 0.49 -10.79
C ARG A 28 -9.44 1.10 -10.91
N ARG A 29 -9.27 1.97 -11.89
CA ARG A 29 -8.00 2.60 -12.20
C ARG A 29 -7.94 4.08 -11.87
N SER A 30 -9.02 4.65 -11.34
CA SER A 30 -9.01 6.05 -10.96
C SER A 30 -7.95 6.27 -9.90
N ARG A 31 -7.28 7.42 -9.95
CA ARG A 31 -6.16 7.71 -9.06
C ARG A 31 -6.57 7.66 -7.59
N SER A 32 -7.79 8.06 -7.29
CA SER A 32 -8.27 8.08 -5.92
C SER A 32 -8.28 6.69 -5.27
N VAL A 33 -8.29 5.64 -6.08
CA VAL A 33 -8.27 4.25 -5.60
C VAL A 33 -6.94 3.59 -5.91
N ALA A 34 -6.43 3.81 -7.11
CA ALA A 34 -5.22 3.15 -7.58
C ALA A 34 -3.98 3.59 -6.78
N ARG A 35 -3.88 4.89 -6.46
CA ARG A 35 -2.71 5.40 -5.74
C ARG A 35 -2.65 4.84 -4.31
N PRO A 36 -3.74 4.85 -3.53
CA PRO A 36 -3.70 4.18 -2.21
C PRO A 36 -3.34 2.71 -2.30
N ARG A 37 -3.81 2.01 -3.34
CA ARG A 37 -3.48 0.60 -3.53
C ARG A 37 -1.99 0.41 -3.77
N GLN A 38 -1.38 1.28 -4.58
CA GLN A 38 0.05 1.24 -4.83
C GLN A 38 0.85 1.46 -3.56
N ILE A 39 0.42 2.43 -2.75
CA ILE A 39 1.07 2.73 -1.47
C ILE A 39 0.99 1.52 -0.55
N ALA A 40 -0.17 0.86 -0.50
CA ALA A 40 -0.35 -0.31 0.34
C ALA A 40 0.56 -1.46 -0.09
N MET A 41 0.74 -1.65 -1.39
CA MET A 41 1.66 -2.67 -1.90
C MET A 41 3.11 -2.35 -1.51
N TYR A 42 3.48 -1.08 -1.62
CA TYR A 42 4.81 -0.62 -1.23
C TYR A 42 5.06 -0.87 0.26
N LEU A 43 4.11 -0.49 1.10
CA LEU A 43 4.24 -0.69 2.55
C LEU A 43 4.24 -2.17 2.90
N SER A 44 3.48 -2.98 2.18
CA SER A 44 3.46 -4.43 2.40
C SER A 44 4.85 -5.03 2.17
N LYS A 45 5.53 -4.58 1.13
CA LYS A 45 6.88 -5.06 0.85
C LYS A 45 7.88 -4.57 1.89
N LYS A 46 7.72 -3.34 2.35
CA LYS A 46 8.65 -2.74 3.31
C LYS A 46 8.48 -3.27 4.72
N MET A 47 7.25 -3.54 5.13
CA MET A 47 6.94 -3.80 6.53
C MET A 47 6.62 -5.26 6.83
N THR A 48 6.57 -6.12 5.82
CA THR A 48 6.36 -7.55 6.04
C THR A 48 7.43 -8.34 5.31
N THR A 49 7.49 -9.65 5.62
CA THR A 49 8.44 -10.54 4.95
C THR A 49 7.79 -11.29 3.79
N LYS A 50 6.59 -10.89 3.39
CA LYS A 50 5.87 -11.58 2.33
C LYS A 50 6.54 -11.35 0.97
N SER A 51 6.48 -12.37 0.12
CA SER A 51 7.03 -12.28 -1.23
C SER A 51 6.11 -11.46 -2.13
N LEU A 52 6.65 -11.04 -3.28
CA LEU A 52 5.86 -10.28 -4.25
C LEU A 52 4.62 -11.04 -4.72
N PRO A 53 4.71 -12.35 -5.04
CA PRO A 53 3.50 -13.11 -5.38
C PRO A 53 2.49 -13.16 -4.24
N ASP A 54 2.94 -13.30 -3.00
CA ASP A 54 2.04 -13.31 -1.85
C ASP A 54 1.31 -11.98 -1.71
N ILE A 55 2.04 -10.88 -1.88
CA ILE A 55 1.43 -9.55 -1.83
C ILE A 55 0.37 -9.43 -2.92
N GLY A 56 0.71 -9.85 -4.14
CA GLY A 56 -0.26 -9.80 -5.24
C GLY A 56 -1.53 -10.56 -4.94
N ARG A 57 -1.41 -11.73 -4.35
CA ARG A 57 -2.57 -12.55 -4.00
C ARG A 57 -3.48 -11.84 -3.00
N ARG A 58 -2.88 -11.10 -2.07
CA ARG A 58 -3.65 -10.36 -1.05
C ARG A 58 -4.30 -9.11 -1.61
N PHE A 59 -3.98 -8.74 -2.85
CA PHE A 59 -4.58 -7.59 -3.52
C PHE A 59 -5.40 -8.08 -4.73
N SER A 60 -6.34 -8.98 -4.45
CA SER A 60 -7.29 -9.53 -5.42
C SER A 60 -6.61 -10.33 -6.54
N GLY A 61 -5.58 -11.09 -6.16
CA GLY A 61 -4.93 -11.98 -7.11
C GLY A 61 -4.16 -11.28 -8.22
N ARG A 62 -3.60 -10.11 -7.91
CA ARG A 62 -2.79 -9.39 -8.89
C ARG A 62 -1.44 -10.05 -9.09
N ASP A 63 -0.93 -9.92 -10.31
CA ASP A 63 0.34 -10.49 -10.70
C ASP A 63 1.48 -9.79 -9.94
N HIS A 64 2.56 -10.53 -9.67
CA HIS A 64 3.72 -9.95 -8.98
C HIS A 64 4.33 -8.81 -9.78
N THR A 65 4.22 -8.82 -11.10
CA THR A 65 4.71 -7.73 -11.95
C THR A 65 3.97 -6.44 -11.63
N THR A 66 2.66 -6.53 -11.39
CA THR A 66 1.86 -5.37 -10.99
C THR A 66 2.37 -4.81 -9.67
N VAL A 67 2.73 -5.69 -8.73
CA VAL A 67 3.26 -5.26 -7.43
C VAL A 67 4.60 -4.55 -7.61
N ILE A 68 5.48 -5.09 -8.46
CA ILE A 68 6.77 -4.46 -8.75
C ILE A 68 6.58 -3.05 -9.30
N HIS A 69 5.67 -2.91 -10.27
CA HIS A 69 5.41 -1.60 -10.88
C HIS A 69 4.85 -0.62 -9.87
N ALA A 70 3.99 -1.10 -8.98
CA ALA A 70 3.41 -0.25 -7.94
C ALA A 70 4.49 0.27 -6.99
N ILE A 71 5.40 -0.61 -6.57
CA ILE A 71 6.47 -0.24 -5.67
C ILE A 71 7.39 0.80 -6.32
N LYS A 72 7.76 0.58 -7.57
CA LYS A 72 8.62 1.52 -8.29
C LYS A 72 7.95 2.88 -8.45
N LYS A 73 6.65 2.87 -8.75
CA LYS A 73 5.91 4.12 -8.92
C LYS A 73 5.90 4.92 -7.63
N VAL A 74 5.67 4.26 -6.50
CA VAL A 74 5.66 4.94 -5.20
C VAL A 74 7.05 5.51 -4.90
N GLU A 75 8.10 4.73 -5.15
CA GLU A 75 9.46 5.19 -4.90
C GLU A 75 9.80 6.42 -5.74
N GLU A 76 9.42 6.42 -7.02
CA GLU A 76 9.64 7.56 -7.90
C GLU A 76 8.91 8.80 -7.40
N LEU A 77 7.65 8.62 -7.01
CA LEU A 77 6.85 9.74 -6.54
C LEU A 77 7.37 10.32 -5.23
N MET A 78 7.90 9.47 -4.36
CA MET A 78 8.48 9.94 -3.11
C MET A 78 9.70 10.82 -3.36
N ILE A 79 10.46 10.53 -4.41
CA ILE A 79 11.61 11.35 -4.76
C ILE A 79 11.17 12.67 -5.37
N GLN A 80 10.14 12.65 -6.21
CA GLN A 80 9.70 13.80 -6.98
C GLN A 80 8.81 14.75 -6.19
N ASP A 81 8.10 14.25 -5.17
CA ASP A 81 7.07 15.01 -4.47
C ASP A 81 7.24 14.84 -2.97
N LYS A 82 7.68 15.90 -2.32
CA LYS A 82 7.94 15.88 -0.88
C LYS A 82 6.66 15.66 -0.08
N ASN A 83 5.55 16.23 -0.53
CA ASN A 83 4.27 16.04 0.14
C ASN A 83 3.83 14.59 0.09
N PHE A 84 4.05 13.93 -1.04
CA PHE A 84 3.72 12.53 -1.19
C PHE A 84 4.61 11.68 -0.26
N GLU A 85 5.89 12.00 -0.20
CA GLU A 85 6.81 11.30 0.69
C GLU A 85 6.36 11.41 2.14
N ASN A 86 5.95 12.61 2.56
CA ASN A 86 5.48 12.83 3.92
C ASN A 86 4.21 12.03 4.21
N GLU A 87 3.34 11.92 3.21
CA GLU A 87 2.12 11.15 3.32
C GLU A 87 2.41 9.66 3.57
N VAL A 88 3.35 9.11 2.82
CA VAL A 88 3.74 7.71 2.97
C VAL A 88 4.39 7.48 4.34
N LYS A 89 5.23 8.42 4.76
CA LYS A 89 5.88 8.33 6.07
C LYS A 89 4.86 8.39 7.20
N ASP A 90 3.82 9.21 7.04
CA ASP A 90 2.76 9.32 8.04
C ASP A 90 2.02 7.99 8.19
N LEU A 91 1.73 7.33 7.06
CA LEU A 91 1.10 6.01 7.09
C LEU A 91 2.00 4.99 7.78
N ASN A 92 3.28 5.03 7.49
CA ASN A 92 4.25 4.14 8.13
C ASN A 92 4.22 4.32 9.64
N GLN A 93 4.20 5.56 10.11
CA GLN A 93 4.16 5.85 11.54
C GLN A 93 2.88 5.37 12.19
N LYS A 94 1.75 5.56 11.51
CA LYS A 94 0.47 5.09 12.04
C LYS A 94 0.49 3.58 12.23
N LEU A 95 1.07 2.87 11.30
CA LEU A 95 1.15 1.41 11.38
C LEU A 95 2.06 0.95 12.51
N THR A 96 3.20 1.59 12.68
CA THR A 96 4.11 1.21 13.74
C THR A 96 3.59 1.56 15.12
N LYS A 97 2.80 2.62 15.24
CA LYS A 97 2.24 3.02 16.54
C LYS A 97 1.04 2.16 16.93
N THR A 98 0.34 1.63 15.96
CA THR A 98 -0.90 0.87 16.20
C THR A 98 -0.62 -0.50 16.81
N VAL A 99 0.58 -1.02 16.63
CA VAL A 99 0.89 -2.41 16.95
C VAL A 99 1.66 -2.57 18.26
#